data_bef34170d23a722da66dcc94cb8b6920
#
_entry.id   bef34170d23a722da66dcc94cb8b6920
#
_cell.length_a   1.000
_cell.length_b   1.000
_cell.length_c   1.000
_cell.angle_alpha   90.00
_cell.angle_beta   90.00
_cell.angle_gamma   90.00
#
_symmetry.space_group_name_H-M   'P 1'
#
loop_
_entity.id
_entity.type
_entity.pdbx_description
1 polymer ?
#
loop_
_entity_poly.entity_id
_entity_poly.type
_entity_poly.pdbx_seq_one_letter_code
_entity_poly.pdbx_strand_id
1 'polypeptide(L)' 'MPVTSEPELKREVALALFQQERLTLAQASRLAEMSQLAFQALLADRRIPIHYGVEEFREDLRTLRQTAQL' A
#
# COMPACT_ATOMS: atom_id res chain seq x y z
N MET A 1 -15.70 -25.03 5.81
CA MET A 1 -15.67 -23.77 5.09
C MET A 1 -14.47 -22.95 5.51
N PRO A 2 -13.61 -22.53 4.60
CA PRO A 2 -12.47 -21.75 5.00
C PRO A 2 -12.91 -20.40 5.54
N VAL A 3 -12.38 -20.05 6.68
CA VAL A 3 -12.63 -18.75 7.26
C VAL A 3 -11.44 -17.87 6.92
N THR A 4 -11.70 -16.80 6.19
CA THR A 4 -10.66 -15.84 5.89
C THR A 4 -10.23 -15.17 7.18
N SER A 5 -8.95 -15.22 7.51
CA SER A 5 -8.46 -14.59 8.71
C SER A 5 -8.59 -13.08 8.57
N GLU A 6 -8.68 -12.39 9.71
CA GLU A 6 -8.81 -10.95 9.71
C GLU A 6 -7.66 -10.26 8.96
N PRO A 7 -6.38 -10.67 9.14
CA PRO A 7 -5.29 -10.08 8.35
C PRO A 7 -5.44 -10.32 6.86
N GLU A 8 -5.93 -11.47 6.44
CA GLU A 8 -6.15 -11.74 5.03
C GLU A 8 -7.27 -10.88 4.47
N LEU A 9 -8.34 -10.72 5.23
CA LEU A 9 -9.46 -9.87 4.83
C LEU A 9 -9.00 -8.43 4.64
N LYS A 10 -8.22 -7.92 5.58
CA LYS A 10 -7.67 -6.56 5.49
C LYS A 10 -6.81 -6.39 4.24
N ARG A 11 -5.99 -7.37 3.91
CA ARG A 11 -5.17 -7.33 2.70
C ARG A 11 -6.02 -7.30 1.45
N GLU A 12 -7.05 -8.14 1.39
CA GLU A 12 -7.94 -8.18 0.23
C GLU A 12 -8.69 -6.86 0.06
N VAL A 13 -9.16 -6.28 1.15
CA VAL A 13 -9.83 -4.98 1.10
C VAL A 13 -8.86 -3.89 0.63
N ALA A 14 -7.64 -3.91 1.16
CA ALA A 14 -6.63 -2.93 0.76
C ALA A 14 -6.30 -3.06 -0.73
N LEU A 15 -6.17 -4.28 -1.22
CA LEU A 15 -5.90 -4.53 -2.64
C LEU A 15 -7.04 -4.00 -3.51
N ALA A 16 -8.28 -4.29 -3.12
CA ALA A 16 -9.45 -3.84 -3.87
C ALA A 16 -9.53 -2.32 -3.93
N LEU A 17 -9.34 -1.67 -2.80
CA LEU A 17 -9.40 -0.21 -2.74
C LEU A 17 -8.24 0.43 -3.50
N PHE A 18 -7.07 -0.18 -3.44
CA PHE A 18 -5.92 0.30 -4.20
C PHE A 18 -6.16 0.19 -5.71
N GLN A 19 -6.73 -0.92 -6.16
CA GLN A 19 -7.08 -1.09 -7.57
C GLN A 19 -8.08 -0.05 -8.05
N GLN A 20 -8.98 0.36 -7.17
CA GLN A 20 -9.98 1.38 -7.48
C GLN A 20 -9.42 2.80 -7.35
N GLU A 21 -8.14 2.92 -7.02
CA GLU A 21 -7.45 4.20 -6.82
C GLU A 21 -8.08 5.03 -5.71
N ARG A 22 -8.65 4.36 -4.72
CA ARG A 22 -9.24 5.02 -3.56
C ARG A 22 -8.24 5.21 -2.44
N LEU A 23 -7.17 4.42 -2.44
CA LEU A 23 -6.11 4.51 -1.44
C LEU A 23 -4.78 4.70 -2.15
N THR A 24 -3.90 5.46 -1.51
CA THR A 24 -2.51 5.54 -1.95
C THR A 24 -1.78 4.27 -1.52
N LEU A 25 -0.57 4.07 -2.03
CA LEU A 25 0.24 2.93 -1.65
C LEU A 25 0.48 2.92 -0.13
N ALA A 26 0.80 4.09 0.44
CA ALA A 26 1.01 4.19 1.88
C ALA A 26 -0.24 3.82 2.67
N GLN A 27 -1.39 4.35 2.26
CA GLN A 27 -2.65 4.07 2.93
C GLN A 27 -3.03 2.61 2.83
N ALA A 28 -2.88 2.02 1.64
CA ALA A 28 -3.23 0.63 1.42
C ALA A 28 -2.34 -0.31 2.24
N SER A 29 -1.04 -0.02 2.28
CA SER A 29 -0.13 -0.85 3.06
C SER A 29 -0.43 -0.77 4.55
N ARG A 30 -0.80 0.41 5.05
CA ARG A 30 -1.22 0.55 6.45
C ARG A 30 -2.48 -0.24 6.74
N LEU A 31 -3.45 -0.17 5.85
CA LEU A 31 -4.69 -0.93 6.02
C LEU A 31 -4.41 -2.43 6.05
N ALA A 32 -3.49 -2.88 5.21
CA ALA A 32 -3.10 -4.28 5.15
C ALA A 32 -2.16 -4.68 6.28
N GLU A 33 -1.73 -3.73 7.10
CA GLU A 33 -0.77 -3.96 8.18
C GLU A 33 0.55 -4.54 7.66
N MET A 34 1.00 -4.01 6.52
CA MET A 34 2.23 -4.44 5.86
C MET A 34 3.12 -3.24 5.60
N SER A 35 4.41 -3.48 5.43
CA SER A 35 5.30 -2.43 4.95
C SER A 35 4.97 -2.12 3.50
N GLN A 36 5.35 -0.93 3.04
CA GLN A 36 5.11 -0.58 1.64
C GLN A 36 5.83 -1.55 0.69
N LEU A 37 7.05 -1.94 1.05
CA LEU A 37 7.81 -2.88 0.24
C LEU A 37 7.10 -4.23 0.15
N ALA A 38 6.60 -4.74 1.27
CA ALA A 38 5.87 -6.01 1.29
C ALA A 38 4.57 -5.90 0.48
N PHE A 39 3.88 -4.77 0.59
CA PHE A 39 2.66 -4.56 -0.16
C PHE A 39 2.93 -4.47 -1.66
N GLN A 40 4.02 -3.82 -2.06
CA GLN A 40 4.43 -3.79 -3.47
C GLN A 40 4.71 -5.18 -4.01
N ALA A 41 5.37 -6.03 -3.21
CA ALA A 41 5.62 -7.41 -3.60
C ALA A 41 4.31 -8.17 -3.79
N LEU A 42 3.33 -7.93 -2.92
CA LEU A 42 2.02 -8.54 -3.04
C LEU A 42 1.31 -8.08 -4.31
N LEU A 43 1.39 -6.79 -4.63
CA LEU A 43 0.82 -6.25 -5.86
C LEU A 43 1.45 -6.90 -7.09
N ALA A 44 2.76 -7.07 -7.08
CA ALA A 44 3.46 -7.71 -8.19
C ALA A 44 3.03 -9.18 -8.34
N ASP A 45 2.87 -9.88 -7.22
CA ASP A 45 2.42 -11.27 -7.22
C ASP A 45 1.01 -11.40 -7.82
N ARG A 46 0.15 -10.42 -7.53
CA ARG A 46 -1.22 -10.38 -8.04
C ARG A 46 -1.33 -9.71 -9.39
N ARG A 47 -0.21 -9.24 -9.95
CA ARG A 47 -0.14 -8.54 -11.23
C ARG A 47 -1.02 -7.29 -11.24
N ILE A 48 -1.06 -6.60 -10.13
CA ILE A 48 -1.79 -5.35 -9.99
C ILE A 48 -0.83 -4.20 -10.28
N PRO A 49 -1.13 -3.33 -11.27
CA PRO A 49 -0.24 -2.21 -11.56
C PRO A 49 -0.18 -1.23 -10.40
N ILE A 50 0.99 -0.70 -10.15
CA ILE A 50 1.20 0.29 -9.11
C ILE A 50 0.96 1.66 -9.72
N HIS A 51 0.05 2.42 -9.12
CA HIS A 51 -0.17 3.81 -9.51
C HIS A 51 0.40 4.72 -8.42
N TYR A 52 0.93 5.84 -8.84
CA TYR A 52 1.46 6.83 -7.93
C TYR A 52 0.71 8.13 -8.11
N GLY A 53 0.02 8.56 -7.06
CA GLY A 53 -0.62 9.86 -7.05
C GLY A 53 0.37 10.96 -6.69
N VAL A 54 -0.01 12.19 -6.97
CA VAL A 54 0.80 13.35 -6.63
C VAL A 54 1.07 13.40 -5.12
N GLU A 55 0.08 13.04 -4.33
CA GLU A 55 0.20 13.06 -2.88
C GLU A 55 1.25 12.07 -2.37
N GLU A 56 1.31 10.88 -2.96
CA GLU A 56 2.33 9.90 -2.60
C GLU A 56 3.73 10.42 -2.90
N PHE A 57 3.88 11.05 -4.03
CA PHE A 57 5.16 11.65 -4.42
C PHE A 57 5.60 12.70 -3.41
N ARG A 58 4.68 13.53 -2.96
CA ARG A 58 4.96 14.55 -1.95
C ARG A 58 5.34 13.95 -0.62
N GLU A 59 4.65 12.90 -0.20
CA GLU A 59 4.98 12.21 1.04
C GLU A 59 6.39 11.64 1.00
N ASP A 60 6.75 11.01 -0.11
CA ASP A 60 8.08 10.43 -0.28
C ASP A 60 9.16 11.50 -0.22
N LEU A 61 8.95 12.62 -0.88
CA LEU A 61 9.89 13.74 -0.86
C LEU A 61 10.04 14.30 0.55
N ARG A 62 8.93 14.44 1.26
CA ARG A 62 8.94 14.95 2.62
C ARG A 62 9.74 14.04 3.55
N THR A 63 9.53 12.74 3.43
CA THR A 63 10.24 11.75 4.22
C THR A 63 11.74 11.81 3.94
N LEU A 64 12.12 11.90 2.67
CA LEU A 64 13.51 12.00 2.27
C LEU A 64 14.16 13.26 2.83
N ARG A 65 13.46 14.39 2.78
CA ARG A 65 13.98 15.65 3.32
C ARG A 65 14.21 15.54 4.82
N GLN A 66 13.26 14.97 5.54
CA GLN A 66 13.39 14.80 6.97
C GLN A 66 14.58 13.93 7.32
N THR A 67 14.77 12.84 6.58
CA THR A 67 15.90 11.96 6.76
C THR A 67 17.22 12.65 6.45
N ALA A 68 17.24 13.44 5.38
CA ALA A 68 18.44 14.14 4.96
C ALA A 68 18.88 15.23 5.95
N GLN A 69 17.94 15.74 6.72
CA GLN A 69 18.25 16.79 7.70
C GLN A 69 18.70 16.25 9.05
N LEU A 70 18.64 14.97 9.22
CA LEU A 70 19.13 14.33 10.42
C LEU A 70 20.66 14.15 10.32
#